data_6aef3e5645238bd66fc51b386489cea4
#
_entry.id   6aef3e5645238bd66fc51b386489cea4
#
_cell.length_a   1.000
_cell.length_b   1.000
_cell.length_c   1.000
_cell.angle_alpha   90.00
_cell.angle_beta   90.00
_cell.angle_gamma   90.00
#
_symmetry.space_group_name_H-M   'P 1'
#
loop_
_entity.id
_entity.type
_entity.pdbx_description
1 polymer ?
#
loop_
_entity_poly.entity_id
_entity_poly.type
_entity_poly.pdbx_seq_one_letter_code
_entity_poly.pdbx_strand_id
1 'polypeptide(L)'
;MVNSRAKGHNFENEIKHDLFSELGLKFQRDLNQYRQSDLGDLLCDDPSWPFVIECKRYAAGCQPKTAWLEQARRAARAVDLYPCVIYKYNHQPIRVSIPFAALAEALGGTCDEPELADLSFFGFCFVARELMSVRAAV
;
A
#
# COMPACT_ATOMS: atom_id res chain seq x y z
N MET A 1 26.24 -11.06 0.66
CA MET A 1 25.60 -9.74 0.70
C MET A 1 24.33 -9.76 -0.16
N VAL A 2 23.21 -9.40 0.41
CA VAL A 2 21.94 -9.40 -0.33
C VAL A 2 21.87 -8.16 -1.22
N ASN A 3 21.57 -8.37 -2.51
CA ASN A 3 21.35 -7.27 -3.43
C ASN A 3 20.03 -6.57 -3.08
N SER A 4 20.09 -5.31 -2.64
CA SER A 4 18.92 -4.58 -2.17
C SER A 4 17.88 -4.34 -3.27
N ARG A 5 18.30 -4.22 -4.54
CA ARG A 5 17.39 -4.09 -5.66
C ARG A 5 16.60 -5.39 -5.88
N ALA A 6 17.30 -6.53 -5.85
CA ALA A 6 16.65 -7.85 -5.98
C ALA A 6 15.71 -8.10 -4.80
N LYS A 7 16.11 -7.70 -3.59
CA LYS A 7 15.30 -7.82 -2.38
C LYS A 7 14.00 -7.03 -2.51
N GLY A 8 14.07 -5.81 -3.05
CA GLY A 8 12.90 -4.98 -3.31
C GLY A 8 11.96 -5.58 -4.34
N HIS A 9 12.51 -6.06 -5.46
CA HIS A 9 11.72 -6.70 -6.53
C HIS A 9 11.04 -7.98 -6.03
N ASN A 10 11.75 -8.77 -5.23
CA ASN A 10 11.19 -10.01 -4.67
C ASN A 10 10.04 -9.69 -3.73
N PHE A 11 10.16 -8.63 -2.93
CA PHE A 11 9.10 -8.22 -2.03
C PHE A 11 7.88 -7.72 -2.79
N GLU A 12 8.06 -6.90 -3.82
CA GLU A 12 6.96 -6.45 -4.66
C GLU A 12 6.22 -7.63 -5.29
N ASN A 13 6.95 -8.64 -5.78
CA ASN A 13 6.34 -9.83 -6.35
C ASN A 13 5.59 -10.65 -5.30
N GLU A 14 6.15 -10.76 -4.10
CA GLU A 14 5.49 -11.43 -2.97
C GLU A 14 4.16 -10.75 -2.62
N ILE A 15 4.18 -9.43 -2.50
CA ILE A 15 2.98 -8.67 -2.17
C ILE A 15 1.94 -8.77 -3.28
N LYS A 16 2.37 -8.67 -4.53
CA LYS A 16 1.50 -8.84 -5.68
C LYS A 16 0.76 -10.17 -5.63
N HIS A 17 1.50 -11.23 -5.33
CA HIS A 17 0.96 -12.58 -5.24
C HIS A 17 -0.01 -12.71 -4.05
N ASP A 18 0.36 -12.16 -2.90
CA ASP A 18 -0.47 -12.22 -1.70
C ASP A 18 -1.76 -11.42 -1.87
N LEU A 19 -1.72 -10.27 -2.53
CA LEU A 19 -2.92 -9.48 -2.82
C LEU A 19 -3.85 -10.24 -3.75
N PHE A 20 -3.30 -10.94 -4.75
CA PHE A 20 -4.12 -11.78 -5.63
C PHE A 20 -4.79 -12.90 -4.84
N SER A 21 -4.04 -13.57 -3.95
CA SER A 21 -4.58 -14.66 -3.14
C SER A 21 -5.70 -14.19 -2.22
N GLU A 22 -5.55 -13.02 -1.61
CA GLU A 22 -6.51 -12.53 -0.62
C GLU A 22 -7.69 -11.78 -1.24
N LEU A 23 -7.45 -11.02 -2.30
CA LEU A 23 -8.46 -10.12 -2.86
C LEU A 23 -8.94 -10.52 -4.25
N GLY A 24 -8.25 -11.44 -4.90
CA GLY A 24 -8.55 -11.81 -6.28
C GLY A 24 -8.20 -10.74 -7.30
N LEU A 25 -7.43 -9.73 -6.90
CA LEU A 25 -7.06 -8.62 -7.76
C LEU A 25 -5.66 -8.80 -8.32
N LYS A 26 -5.50 -8.46 -9.60
CA LYS A 26 -4.20 -8.52 -10.26
C LYS A 26 -3.51 -7.18 -10.13
N PHE A 27 -2.26 -7.23 -9.69
CA PHE A 27 -1.40 -6.07 -9.60
C PHE A 27 -0.21 -6.24 -10.52
N GLN A 28 0.29 -5.14 -11.04
CA GLN A 28 1.48 -5.11 -11.87
C GLN A 28 2.49 -4.16 -11.27
N ARG A 29 3.78 -4.52 -11.39
CA ARG A 29 4.84 -3.63 -10.98
C ARG A 29 4.90 -2.46 -11.95
N ASP A 30 5.09 -1.25 -11.41
CA ASP A 30 5.25 -0.07 -12.24
C ASP A 30 6.66 -0.04 -12.83
N LEU A 31 6.80 -0.45 -14.08
CA LEU A 31 8.07 -0.48 -14.79
C LEU A 31 8.51 0.91 -15.25
N ASN A 32 7.64 1.90 -15.14
CA ASN A 32 7.90 3.28 -15.56
C ASN A 32 8.25 4.19 -14.39
N GLN A 33 8.45 3.64 -13.21
CA GLN A 33 8.73 4.42 -11.99
C GLN A 33 9.98 5.29 -12.11
N TYR A 34 10.85 5.01 -13.08
CA TYR A 34 12.05 5.80 -13.33
C TYR A 34 11.85 6.94 -14.33
N ARG A 35 10.69 7.01 -14.96
CA ARG A 35 10.46 7.97 -16.06
C ARG A 35 9.60 9.16 -15.66
N GLN A 36 8.68 8.95 -14.75
CA GLN A 36 7.75 10.01 -14.35
C GLN A 36 7.31 9.82 -12.92
N SER A 37 6.47 10.70 -12.47
CA SER A 37 5.95 10.71 -11.14
C SER A 37 5.54 9.32 -10.66
N ASP A 38 5.79 9.12 -9.45
CA ASP A 38 5.44 7.96 -8.70
C ASP A 38 3.96 7.67 -8.75
N LEU A 39 3.60 6.58 -9.41
CA LEU A 39 2.26 6.00 -9.29
C LEU A 39 2.26 4.86 -8.28
N GLY A 40 3.37 4.74 -7.52
CA GLY A 40 3.59 3.66 -6.58
C GLY A 40 4.30 2.48 -7.23
N ASP A 41 4.57 1.47 -6.42
CA ASP A 41 5.31 0.30 -6.86
C ASP A 41 4.42 -0.74 -7.53
N LEU A 42 3.14 -0.79 -7.17
CA LEU A 42 2.18 -1.75 -7.70
C LEU A 42 0.94 -1.03 -8.19
N LEU A 43 0.50 -1.39 -9.39
CA LEU A 43 -0.67 -0.79 -10.04
C LEU A 43 -1.77 -1.83 -10.17
N CYS A 44 -3.02 -1.42 -9.93
CA CYS A 44 -4.20 -2.25 -10.07
C CYS A 44 -5.13 -1.66 -11.13
N ASP A 45 -5.65 -2.52 -12.01
CA ASP A 45 -6.55 -2.09 -13.08
C ASP A 45 -8.00 -1.88 -12.60
N ASP A 46 -8.35 -2.37 -11.43
CA ASP A 46 -9.71 -2.23 -10.91
C ASP A 46 -9.97 -0.78 -10.53
N PRO A 47 -10.98 -0.12 -11.11
CA PRO A 47 -11.24 1.29 -10.84
C PRO A 47 -11.70 1.58 -9.40
N SER A 48 -12.14 0.58 -8.66
CA SER A 48 -12.54 0.76 -7.26
C SER A 48 -11.37 0.63 -6.29
N TRP A 49 -10.15 0.30 -6.77
CA TRP A 49 -8.99 0.19 -5.90
C TRP A 49 -8.60 1.58 -5.37
N PRO A 50 -8.58 1.77 -4.05
CA PRO A 50 -8.49 3.12 -3.49
C PRO A 50 -7.09 3.56 -3.07
N PHE A 51 -6.05 2.75 -3.33
CA PHE A 51 -4.72 3.01 -2.78
C PHE A 51 -3.63 3.14 -3.84
N VAL A 52 -2.63 3.97 -3.52
CA VAL A 52 -1.32 3.96 -4.19
C VAL A 52 -0.37 3.21 -3.26
N ILE A 53 0.23 2.13 -3.75
CA ILE A 53 1.04 1.23 -2.93
C ILE A 53 2.53 1.50 -3.10
N GLU A 54 3.22 1.72 -1.99
CA GLU A 54 4.68 1.73 -1.90
C GLU A 54 5.10 0.50 -1.10
N CYS A 55 6.06 -0.26 -1.62
CA CYS A 55 6.59 -1.44 -0.96
C CYS A 55 7.99 -1.18 -0.44
N LYS A 56 8.25 -1.49 0.82
CA LYS A 56 9.54 -1.23 1.48
C LYS A 56 10.02 -2.47 2.22
N ARG A 57 11.20 -2.95 1.87
CA ARG A 57 11.81 -4.14 2.47
C ARG A 57 13.20 -3.83 2.97
N TYR A 58 13.38 -3.86 4.28
CA TYR A 58 14.64 -3.48 4.93
C TYR A 58 15.04 -4.52 5.97
N ALA A 59 16.31 -4.50 6.34
CA ALA A 59 16.87 -5.48 7.29
C ALA A 59 16.48 -5.16 8.73
N ALA A 60 16.62 -3.91 9.15
CA ALA A 60 16.45 -3.53 10.55
C ALA A 60 15.48 -2.38 10.72
N GLY A 61 14.65 -2.47 11.76
CA GLY A 61 13.66 -1.47 12.12
C GLY A 61 12.41 -2.13 12.67
N CYS A 62 11.45 -1.33 13.08
CA CYS A 62 10.17 -1.84 13.59
C CYS A 62 8.97 -0.95 13.22
N GLN A 63 9.23 0.24 12.66
CA GLN A 63 8.19 1.18 12.30
C GLN A 63 8.42 1.72 10.89
N PRO A 64 7.36 2.22 10.22
CA PRO A 64 7.54 2.84 8.91
C PRO A 64 8.34 4.13 9.04
N LYS A 65 9.22 4.38 8.06
CA LYS A 65 10.01 5.62 8.06
C LYS A 65 9.18 6.76 7.51
N THR A 66 9.39 7.95 8.05
CA THR A 66 8.69 9.16 7.61
C THR A 66 8.86 9.41 6.11
N ALA A 67 10.06 9.16 5.58
CA ALA A 67 10.32 9.34 4.16
C ALA A 67 9.45 8.46 3.27
N TRP A 68 9.13 7.26 3.71
CA TRP A 68 8.24 6.35 2.95
C TRP A 68 6.83 6.90 2.90
N LEU A 69 6.35 7.41 4.03
CA LEU A 69 5.00 7.97 4.12
C LEU A 69 4.88 9.24 3.26
N GLU A 70 5.91 10.07 3.25
CA GLU A 70 5.97 11.26 2.41
C GLU A 70 5.93 10.91 0.93
N GLN A 71 6.70 9.89 0.53
CA GLN A 71 6.73 9.41 -0.85
C GLN A 71 5.34 8.91 -1.28
N ALA A 72 4.72 8.10 -0.44
CA ALA A 72 3.39 7.55 -0.73
C ALA A 72 2.33 8.65 -0.81
N ARG A 73 2.41 9.66 0.06
CA ARG A 73 1.48 10.79 0.04
C ARG A 73 1.58 11.59 -1.25
N ARG A 74 2.80 11.84 -1.72
CA ARG A 74 3.00 12.57 -2.97
C ARG A 74 2.40 11.83 -4.16
N ALA A 75 2.64 10.52 -4.24
CA ALA A 75 2.09 9.69 -5.30
C ALA A 75 0.56 9.68 -5.25
N ALA A 76 0.00 9.56 -4.07
CA ALA A 76 -1.45 9.49 -3.88
C ALA A 76 -2.17 10.79 -4.25
N ARG A 77 -1.55 11.95 -3.95
CA ARG A 77 -2.14 13.26 -4.30
C ARG A 77 -2.31 13.43 -5.81
N ALA A 78 -1.38 12.88 -6.59
CA ALA A 78 -1.41 13.03 -8.03
C ALA A 78 -2.62 12.33 -8.67
N VAL A 79 -3.18 11.33 -8.00
CA VAL A 79 -4.27 10.50 -8.55
C VAL A 79 -5.50 10.44 -7.64
N ASP A 80 -5.54 11.26 -6.59
CA ASP A 80 -6.66 11.34 -5.64
C ASP A 80 -7.03 9.98 -5.04
N LEU A 81 -6.02 9.25 -4.61
CA LEU A 81 -6.18 7.97 -3.90
C LEU A 81 -5.51 8.08 -2.54
N TYR A 82 -5.72 7.06 -1.70
CA TYR A 82 -5.06 7.01 -0.40
C TYR A 82 -3.64 6.44 -0.53
N PRO A 83 -2.68 6.99 0.20
CA PRO A 83 -1.34 6.38 0.27
C PRO A 83 -1.38 5.09 1.08
N CYS A 84 -0.52 4.13 0.71
CA CYS A 84 -0.41 2.86 1.38
C CYS A 84 1.05 2.42 1.35
N VAL A 85 1.64 2.20 2.53
CA VAL A 85 3.00 1.70 2.63
C VAL A 85 2.94 0.28 3.18
N ILE A 86 3.32 -0.68 2.35
CA ILE A 86 3.44 -2.09 2.75
C ILE A 86 4.92 -2.35 3.01
N TYR A 87 5.26 -2.73 4.23
CA TYR A 87 6.66 -2.84 4.60
C TYR A 87 6.94 -4.09 5.41
N LYS A 88 8.20 -4.52 5.37
CA LYS A 88 8.67 -5.66 6.14
C LYS A 88 10.13 -5.46 6.52
N TYR A 89 10.44 -5.73 7.78
CA TYR A 89 11.79 -5.84 8.30
C TYR A 89 12.13 -7.32 8.51
N ASN A 90 13.42 -7.64 8.58
CA ASN A 90 13.85 -9.01 8.84
C ASN A 90 13.24 -9.52 10.14
N HIS A 91 12.76 -10.75 10.12
CA HIS A 91 12.17 -11.43 11.28
C HIS A 91 10.91 -10.76 11.83
N GLN A 92 10.31 -9.85 11.07
CA GLN A 92 9.07 -9.17 11.43
C GLN A 92 7.99 -9.55 10.43
N PRO A 93 6.71 -9.50 10.84
CA PRO A 93 5.63 -9.73 9.88
C PRO A 93 5.49 -8.54 8.93
N ILE A 94 4.79 -8.78 7.82
CA ILE A 94 4.41 -7.71 6.90
C ILE A 94 3.42 -6.79 7.62
N ARG A 95 3.69 -5.48 7.55
CA ARG A 95 2.81 -4.45 8.11
C ARG A 95 2.37 -3.50 7.02
N VAL A 96 1.22 -2.88 7.21
CA VAL A 96 0.67 -1.92 6.26
C VAL A 96 0.25 -0.66 6.99
N SER A 97 0.75 0.48 6.53
CA SER A 97 0.40 1.78 7.09
C SER A 97 -0.49 2.52 6.08
N ILE A 98 -1.66 2.95 6.52
CA ILE A 98 -2.62 3.71 5.71
C ILE A 98 -3.12 4.91 6.52
N PRO A 99 -3.66 5.96 5.86
CA PRO A 99 -4.31 7.04 6.61
C PRO A 99 -5.51 6.53 7.39
N PHE A 100 -5.69 7.04 8.58
CA PHE A 100 -6.88 6.72 9.37
C PHE A 100 -8.16 7.10 8.63
N ALA A 101 -8.09 8.12 7.76
CA ALA A 101 -9.22 8.51 6.91
C ALA A 101 -9.74 7.37 6.04
N ALA A 102 -8.84 6.51 5.53
CA ALA A 102 -9.24 5.36 4.73
C ALA A 102 -10.01 4.34 5.56
N LEU A 103 -9.55 4.09 6.79
CA LEU A 103 -10.24 3.20 7.71
C LEU A 103 -11.63 3.76 8.06
N ALA A 104 -11.71 5.06 8.33
CA ALA A 104 -12.98 5.70 8.63
C ALA A 104 -13.97 5.58 7.48
N GLU A 105 -13.52 5.81 6.25
CA GLU A 105 -14.38 5.66 5.06
C GLU A 105 -14.89 4.23 4.92
N ALA A 106 -14.04 3.24 5.16
CA ALA A 106 -14.44 1.84 5.10
C ALA A 106 -15.54 1.51 6.13
N LEU A 107 -15.55 2.23 7.25
CA LEU A 107 -16.55 2.05 8.32
C LEU A 107 -17.76 2.97 8.15
N GLY A 108 -17.85 3.72 7.07
CA GLY A 108 -18.98 4.60 6.79
C GLY A 108 -18.89 5.98 7.41
N GLY A 109 -17.72 6.35 7.92
CA GLY A 109 -17.49 7.65 8.54
C GLY A 109 -16.49 8.51 7.79
N THR A 110 -16.06 9.58 8.44
CA THR A 110 -15.02 10.47 7.91
C THR A 110 -14.05 10.83 9.03
N CYS A 111 -12.82 11.14 8.64
CA CYS A 111 -11.80 11.59 9.59
C CYS A 111 -10.84 12.52 8.86
N ASP A 112 -10.70 13.74 9.36
CA ASP A 112 -9.80 14.74 8.76
C ASP A 112 -8.45 14.82 9.47
N GLU A 113 -8.26 14.00 10.51
CA GLU A 113 -7.00 13.99 11.25
C GLU A 113 -5.89 13.32 10.44
N PRO A 114 -4.66 13.85 10.51
CA PRO A 114 -3.53 13.28 9.77
C PRO A 114 -2.94 12.03 10.44
N GLU A 115 -3.76 11.23 11.07
CA GLU A 115 -3.33 10.03 11.74
C GLU A 115 -3.17 8.86 10.78
N LEU A 116 -2.31 7.93 11.16
CA LEU A 116 -2.07 6.71 10.41
C LEU A 116 -2.57 5.52 11.21
N ALA A 117 -3.05 4.52 10.49
CA ALA A 117 -3.35 3.22 11.05
C ALA A 117 -2.31 2.22 10.54
N ASP A 118 -1.69 1.49 11.46
CA ASP A 118 -0.74 0.45 11.10
C ASP A 118 -1.40 -0.91 11.34
N LEU A 119 -1.52 -1.69 10.28
CA LEU A 119 -2.32 -2.91 10.27
C LEU A 119 -1.47 -4.12 9.88
N SER A 120 -1.93 -5.31 10.27
CA SER A 120 -1.41 -6.53 9.67
C SER A 120 -1.82 -6.58 8.20
N PHE A 121 -1.16 -7.43 7.42
CA PHE A 121 -1.51 -7.58 6.02
C PHE A 121 -2.97 -8.01 5.85
N PHE A 122 -3.43 -8.95 6.65
CA PHE A 122 -4.82 -9.42 6.58
C PHE A 122 -5.81 -8.35 7.01
N GLY A 123 -5.48 -7.56 8.03
CA GLY A 123 -6.29 -6.43 8.45
C GLY A 123 -6.42 -5.39 7.35
N PHE A 124 -5.32 -5.11 6.67
CA PHE A 124 -5.34 -4.21 5.51
C PHE A 124 -6.24 -4.75 4.39
N CYS A 125 -6.11 -6.04 4.06
CA CYS A 125 -6.93 -6.65 3.01
C CYS A 125 -8.42 -6.56 3.35
N PHE A 126 -8.78 -6.75 4.62
CA PHE A 126 -10.16 -6.58 5.05
C PHE A 126 -10.65 -5.15 4.81
N VAL A 127 -9.87 -4.15 5.23
CA VAL A 127 -10.21 -2.74 5.04
C VAL A 127 -10.31 -2.40 3.55
N ALA A 128 -9.37 -2.87 2.75
CA ALA A 128 -9.37 -2.63 1.31
C ALA A 128 -10.63 -3.19 0.66
N ARG A 129 -11.04 -4.40 1.04
CA ARG A 129 -12.24 -5.04 0.51
C ARG A 129 -13.49 -4.23 0.87
N GLU A 130 -13.60 -3.79 2.11
CA GLU A 130 -14.73 -2.98 2.56
C GLU A 130 -14.76 -1.63 1.84
N LEU A 131 -13.62 -1.00 1.69
CA LEU A 131 -13.52 0.30 1.03
C LEU A 131 -13.87 0.20 -0.47
N MET A 132 -13.45 -0.87 -1.12
CA MET A 132 -13.82 -1.12 -2.52
C MET A 132 -15.33 -1.31 -2.67
N SER A 133 -15.96 -2.01 -1.74
CA SER A 133 -17.41 -2.17 -1.72
C SER A 133 -18.13 -0.83 -1.61
N VAL A 134 -17.66 0.04 -0.72
CA VAL A 134 -18.23 1.37 -0.54
C VAL A 134 -18.10 2.18 -1.84
N ARG A 135 -16.93 2.15 -2.47
CA ARG A 135 -16.68 2.93 -3.70
C ARG A 135 -17.40 2.36 -4.92
N ALA A 136 -17.55 1.05 -5.00
CA ALA A 136 -18.26 0.41 -6.10
C ALA A 136 -19.78 0.66 -6.04
N ALA A 137 -20.31 0.96 -4.87
CA ALA A 137 -21.74 1.18 -4.67
C ALA A 137 -22.21 2.58 -5.11
N VAL A 138 -21.27 3.47 -5.46
CA VAL A 138 -21.59 4.86 -5.84
C VAL A 138 -21.84 4.99 -7.32
#